data_068b70747c2ea7879f7820e933b9375e
#
_entry.id   068b70747c2ea7879f7820e933b9375e
#
_cell.length_a   1.000
_cell.length_b   1.000
_cell.length_c   1.000
_cell.angle_alpha   90.00
_cell.angle_beta   90.00
_cell.angle_gamma   90.00
#
_symmetry.space_group_name_H-M   'P 1'
#
loop_
_entity.id
_entity.type
_entity.pdbx_description
1 polymer ?
#
loop_
_entity_poly.entity_id
_entity_poly.type
_entity_poly.pdbx_seq_one_letter_code
_entity_poly.pdbx_strand_id
1 'polypeptide(L)'
;MAILYGPADVLWKEKLMPKLEVEDVGTFDVPENKRLVLAIEEDAGVDILHRCGSYAKCTTCRIEYLQGEPEKMTRAELEVLESRDLLGQVRLSCQALCDHDMKVRVLMTMSSTGLDDPGPHPESHITPEPEWVDKPA
;
A
#
# COMPACT_ATOMS: atom_id res chain seq x y z
N MET A 1 -0.11 -12.17 -39.03
CA MET A 1 0.96 -11.53 -38.24
C MET A 1 0.44 -10.93 -36.96
N ALA A 2 -0.61 -10.16 -37.02
CA ALA A 2 -1.19 -9.55 -35.84
C ALA A 2 -1.55 -10.59 -34.77
N ILE A 3 -1.92 -11.76 -35.16
CA ILE A 3 -2.29 -12.82 -34.26
C ILE A 3 -1.20 -13.19 -33.29
N LEU A 4 0.05 -12.89 -33.65
CA LEU A 4 1.17 -13.25 -32.82
C LEU A 4 1.32 -12.37 -31.61
N TYR A 5 0.63 -11.25 -31.59
CA TYR A 5 0.78 -10.28 -30.49
C TYR A 5 -0.17 -10.49 -29.34
N GLY A 6 -1.29 -11.18 -29.59
CA GLY A 6 -2.29 -11.38 -28.55
C GLY A 6 -1.74 -12.06 -27.29
N PRO A 7 -1.16 -13.28 -27.40
CA PRO A 7 -0.60 -13.95 -26.22
C PRO A 7 0.56 -13.18 -25.60
N ALA A 8 1.43 -12.61 -26.44
CA ALA A 8 2.56 -11.83 -25.96
C ALA A 8 2.13 -10.59 -25.22
N ASP A 9 1.08 -9.92 -25.72
CA ASP A 9 0.54 -8.73 -25.07
C ASP A 9 -0.04 -9.08 -23.70
N VAL A 10 -0.75 -10.19 -23.59
CA VAL A 10 -1.32 -10.63 -22.32
C VAL A 10 -0.21 -10.89 -21.30
N LEU A 11 0.82 -11.61 -21.69
CA LEU A 11 1.95 -11.89 -20.80
C LEU A 11 2.67 -10.62 -20.39
N TRP A 12 2.82 -9.69 -21.33
CA TRP A 12 3.46 -8.42 -21.05
C TRP A 12 2.67 -7.59 -20.05
N LYS A 13 1.35 -7.53 -20.21
CA LYS A 13 0.47 -6.81 -19.29
C LYS A 13 0.49 -7.42 -17.90
N GLU A 14 0.52 -8.73 -17.80
CA GLU A 14 0.62 -9.41 -16.52
C GLU A 14 1.89 -9.03 -15.78
N LYS A 15 3.01 -8.88 -16.50
CA LYS A 15 4.28 -8.47 -15.90
C LYS A 15 4.25 -7.04 -15.39
N LEU A 16 3.38 -6.20 -15.96
CA LEU A 16 3.21 -4.81 -15.53
C LEU A 16 2.23 -4.67 -14.37
N MET A 17 1.53 -5.74 -14.02
CA MET A 17 0.60 -5.73 -12.90
C MET A 17 1.24 -6.46 -11.72
N PRO A 18 1.73 -5.73 -10.73
CA PRO A 18 2.30 -6.38 -9.57
C PRO A 18 1.26 -7.18 -8.81
N LYS A 19 1.71 -8.18 -8.10
CA LYS A 19 0.86 -9.00 -7.25
C LYS A 19 0.96 -8.51 -5.82
N LEU A 20 -0.20 -8.22 -5.24
CA LEU A 20 -0.31 -7.87 -3.84
C LEU A 20 -0.92 -9.07 -3.11
N GLU A 21 -0.14 -9.65 -2.22
CA GLU A 21 -0.65 -10.67 -1.31
C GLU A 21 -0.95 -10.00 0.04
N VAL A 22 -2.19 -10.16 0.52
CA VAL A 22 -2.57 -9.69 1.85
C VAL A 22 -2.74 -10.93 2.72
N GLU A 23 -1.99 -11.03 3.80
CA GLU A 23 -2.00 -12.20 4.68
C GLU A 23 -3.42 -12.53 5.14
N ASP A 24 -3.80 -13.79 5.03
CA ASP A 24 -5.11 -14.33 5.40
C ASP A 24 -6.27 -13.85 4.52
N VAL A 25 -5.99 -13.15 3.43
CA VAL A 25 -7.02 -12.67 2.51
C VAL A 25 -6.84 -13.25 1.12
N GLY A 26 -5.67 -13.11 0.53
CA GLY A 26 -5.40 -13.66 -0.80
C GLY A 26 -4.38 -12.84 -1.58
N THR A 27 -4.23 -13.21 -2.86
CA THR A 27 -3.30 -12.55 -3.78
C THR A 27 -4.10 -11.91 -4.91
N PHE A 28 -3.76 -10.67 -5.22
CA PHE A 28 -4.52 -9.85 -6.17
C PHE A 28 -3.59 -9.19 -7.18
N ASP A 29 -4.04 -9.13 -8.44
CA ASP A 29 -3.36 -8.34 -9.45
C ASP A 29 -3.78 -6.89 -9.27
N VAL A 30 -2.80 -5.98 -9.20
CA VAL A 30 -3.05 -4.57 -8.91
C VAL A 30 -2.48 -3.74 -10.05
N PRO A 31 -3.20 -2.69 -10.48
CA PRO A 31 -2.63 -1.77 -11.47
C PRO A 31 -1.30 -1.20 -11.00
N GLU A 32 -0.31 -1.14 -11.91
CA GLU A 32 1.01 -0.63 -11.56
C GLU A 32 0.93 0.80 -11.04
N ASN A 33 1.68 1.07 -9.98
CA ASN A 33 1.74 2.37 -9.32
C ASN A 33 0.45 2.80 -8.63
N LYS A 34 -0.48 1.89 -8.39
CA LYS A 34 -1.64 2.19 -7.57
C LYS A 34 -1.20 2.40 -6.13
N ARG A 35 -1.77 3.38 -5.45
CA ARG A 35 -1.46 3.65 -4.05
C ARG A 35 -1.81 2.43 -3.20
N LEU A 36 -0.89 1.97 -2.35
CA LEU A 36 -1.05 0.69 -1.64
C LEU A 36 -2.31 0.66 -0.76
N VAL A 37 -2.62 1.73 -0.05
CA VAL A 37 -3.83 1.77 0.78
C VAL A 37 -5.09 1.54 -0.04
N LEU A 38 -5.14 2.10 -1.26
CA LEU A 38 -6.28 1.90 -2.17
C LEU A 38 -6.32 0.48 -2.71
N ALA A 39 -5.16 -0.11 -3.01
CA ALA A 39 -5.11 -1.49 -3.48
C ALA A 39 -5.61 -2.44 -2.40
N ILE A 40 -5.25 -2.22 -1.15
CA ILE A 40 -5.73 -3.03 -0.03
C ILE A 40 -7.25 -2.89 0.12
N GLU A 41 -7.76 -1.68 0.03
CA GLU A 41 -9.19 -1.43 0.19
C GLU A 41 -10.02 -1.90 -1.00
N GLU A 42 -9.60 -1.53 -2.23
CA GLU A 42 -10.40 -1.75 -3.43
C GLU A 42 -10.14 -3.10 -4.09
N ASP A 43 -8.87 -3.49 -4.24
CA ASP A 43 -8.54 -4.74 -4.92
C ASP A 43 -8.61 -5.94 -4.00
N ALA A 44 -8.16 -5.80 -2.77
CA ALA A 44 -8.21 -6.89 -1.78
C ALA A 44 -9.49 -6.89 -0.95
N GLY A 45 -10.26 -5.81 -0.96
CA GLY A 45 -11.53 -5.73 -0.25
C GLY A 45 -11.38 -5.69 1.27
N VAL A 46 -10.25 -5.19 1.78
CA VAL A 46 -9.98 -5.13 3.22
C VAL A 46 -10.42 -3.78 3.78
N ASP A 47 -11.11 -3.79 4.91
CA ASP A 47 -11.61 -2.59 5.58
C ASP A 47 -10.54 -1.86 6.39
N ILE A 48 -9.39 -1.61 5.76
CA ILE A 48 -8.25 -0.94 6.37
C ILE A 48 -8.61 0.49 6.80
N LEU A 49 -8.07 0.92 7.93
CA LEU A 49 -8.29 2.28 8.41
C LEU A 49 -7.38 3.28 7.71
N HIS A 50 -7.90 4.49 7.50
CA HIS A 50 -7.15 5.63 6.97
C HIS A 50 -7.77 6.92 7.51
N ARG A 51 -7.79 7.03 8.84
CA ARG A 51 -8.55 8.04 9.57
C ARG A 51 -8.20 9.49 9.22
N CYS A 52 -6.95 9.77 8.84
CA CYS A 52 -6.54 11.11 8.44
C CYS A 52 -6.77 11.40 6.95
N GLY A 53 -7.41 10.48 6.21
CA GLY A 53 -7.54 10.62 4.76
C GLY A 53 -6.26 10.32 4.01
N SER A 54 -5.34 9.59 4.65
CA SER A 54 -4.07 9.15 4.05
C SER A 54 -3.05 10.27 3.84
N TYR A 55 -3.01 11.22 4.78
CA TYR A 55 -2.04 12.32 4.78
C TYR A 55 -0.83 12.06 5.69
N ALA A 56 -0.59 10.80 6.07
CA ALA A 56 0.52 10.39 6.92
C ALA A 56 0.51 11.09 8.29
N LYS A 57 -0.66 11.16 8.91
CA LYS A 57 -0.81 11.85 10.21
C LYS A 57 -1.26 10.94 11.35
N CYS A 58 -2.20 10.01 11.07
CA CYS A 58 -2.82 9.21 12.12
C CYS A 58 -2.23 7.82 12.29
N THR A 59 -1.44 7.33 11.34
CA THR A 59 -0.81 6.00 11.31
C THR A 59 -1.79 4.81 11.35
N THR A 60 -3.09 5.02 11.15
CA THR A 60 -4.05 3.91 11.19
C THR A 60 -4.00 3.01 9.95
N CYS A 61 -3.40 3.47 8.85
CA CYS A 61 -3.19 2.66 7.65
C CYS A 61 -1.94 1.77 7.75
N ARG A 62 -1.46 1.50 8.96
CA ARG A 62 -0.22 0.77 9.20
C ARG A 62 -0.28 -0.67 8.74
N ILE A 63 0.83 -1.12 8.20
CA ILE A 63 1.02 -2.50 7.74
C ILE A 63 2.40 -2.99 8.16
N GLU A 64 2.59 -4.32 8.07
CA GLU A 64 3.92 -4.92 8.07
C GLU A 64 4.15 -5.51 6.69
N TYR A 65 5.35 -5.29 6.13
CA TYR A 65 5.74 -6.01 4.92
C TYR A 65 6.31 -7.36 5.33
N LEU A 66 5.72 -8.42 4.80
CA LEU A 66 6.24 -9.78 4.98
C LEU A 66 7.21 -10.12 3.85
N GLN A 67 7.03 -9.53 2.67
CA GLN A 67 7.93 -9.64 1.52
C GLN A 67 7.82 -8.35 0.71
N GLY A 68 8.94 -7.96 0.10
CA GLY A 68 8.93 -6.85 -0.86
C GLY A 68 8.91 -5.47 -0.24
N GLU A 69 9.42 -5.30 0.97
CA GLU A 69 9.47 -3.98 1.60
C GLU A 69 10.31 -3.01 0.77
N PRO A 70 9.78 -1.84 0.38
CA PRO A 70 10.55 -0.85 -0.36
C PRO A 70 11.70 -0.28 0.47
N GLU A 71 12.83 -0.02 -0.19
CA GLU A 71 13.98 0.63 0.46
C GLU A 71 13.76 2.12 0.66
N LYS A 72 12.87 2.70 -0.13
CA LYS A 72 12.52 4.11 -0.03
C LYS A 72 11.24 4.30 0.76
N MET A 73 11.12 5.46 1.37
CA MET A 73 9.90 5.87 2.04
C MET A 73 9.73 7.37 1.83
N THR A 74 8.52 7.88 2.03
CA THR A 74 8.34 9.33 1.97
C THR A 74 8.84 9.97 3.25
N ARG A 75 9.29 11.22 3.15
CA ARG A 75 9.70 11.97 4.34
C ARG A 75 8.55 12.09 5.33
N ALA A 76 7.31 12.26 4.84
CA ALA A 76 6.14 12.34 5.71
C ALA A 76 5.95 11.06 6.53
N GLU A 77 6.14 9.90 5.90
CA GLU A 77 6.09 8.62 6.61
C GLU A 77 7.19 8.53 7.67
N LEU A 78 8.43 8.86 7.27
CA LEU A 78 9.56 8.81 8.18
C LEU A 78 9.31 9.68 9.42
N GLU A 79 8.88 10.91 9.21
CA GLU A 79 8.68 11.86 10.32
C GLU A 79 7.59 11.40 11.28
N VAL A 80 6.45 10.93 10.76
CA VAL A 80 5.38 10.50 11.65
C VAL A 80 5.72 9.21 12.38
N LEU A 81 6.41 8.28 11.73
CA LEU A 81 6.83 7.04 12.40
C LEU A 81 7.86 7.31 13.49
N GLU A 82 8.79 8.23 13.26
CA GLU A 82 9.75 8.64 14.28
C GLU A 82 9.04 9.29 15.47
N SER A 83 8.09 10.18 15.19
CA SER A 83 7.40 10.92 16.24
C SER A 83 6.54 10.03 17.12
N ARG A 84 6.18 8.84 16.65
CA ARG A 84 5.31 7.91 17.38
C ARG A 84 6.03 6.65 17.85
N ASP A 85 7.35 6.61 17.72
CA ASP A 85 8.17 5.44 18.08
C ASP A 85 7.75 4.16 17.34
N LEU A 86 7.32 4.33 16.08
CA LEU A 86 6.89 3.21 15.23
C LEU A 86 7.89 2.88 14.11
N LEU A 87 8.93 3.68 13.96
CA LEU A 87 9.94 3.45 12.92
C LEU A 87 10.62 2.10 13.16
N GLY A 88 10.68 1.29 12.09
CA GLY A 88 11.22 -0.07 12.18
C GLY A 88 10.21 -1.10 12.64
N GLN A 89 9.01 -0.69 13.05
CA GLN A 89 7.97 -1.61 13.51
C GLN A 89 6.85 -1.75 12.49
N VAL A 90 6.45 -0.66 11.86
CA VAL A 90 5.37 -0.66 10.87
C VAL A 90 5.73 0.24 9.70
N ARG A 91 4.97 0.10 8.60
CA ARG A 91 5.02 1.01 7.47
C ARG A 91 3.61 1.54 7.22
N LEU A 92 3.50 2.66 6.51
CA LEU A 92 2.20 3.27 6.21
C LEU A 92 1.81 2.97 4.76
N SER A 93 0.68 2.26 4.59
CA SER A 93 0.19 1.91 3.26
C SER A 93 -0.22 3.12 2.43
N CYS A 94 -0.56 4.22 3.08
CA CYS A 94 -0.91 5.46 2.37
C CYS A 94 0.30 6.13 1.71
N GLN A 95 1.51 5.71 2.05
CA GLN A 95 2.75 6.33 1.57
C GLN A 95 3.55 5.40 0.66
N ALA A 96 2.91 4.38 0.09
CA ALA A 96 3.57 3.44 -0.79
C ALA A 96 2.77 3.23 -2.07
N LEU A 97 3.46 2.81 -3.13
CA LEU A 97 2.87 2.48 -4.42
C LEU A 97 3.11 1.00 -4.71
N CYS A 98 2.15 0.39 -5.41
CA CYS A 98 2.28 -0.99 -5.86
C CYS A 98 3.06 -1.00 -7.18
N ASP A 99 4.38 -0.98 -7.13
CA ASP A 99 5.25 -0.99 -8.30
C ASP A 99 6.07 -2.28 -8.41
N HIS A 100 5.84 -3.24 -7.51
CA HIS A 100 6.49 -4.55 -7.52
C HIS A 100 5.65 -5.50 -6.67
N ASP A 101 5.95 -6.80 -6.75
CA ASP A 101 5.25 -7.80 -5.94
C ASP A 101 5.55 -7.60 -4.48
N MET A 102 4.53 -7.72 -3.63
CA MET A 102 4.69 -7.55 -2.20
C MET A 102 3.68 -8.38 -1.42
N LYS A 103 4.05 -8.71 -0.19
CA LYS A 103 3.16 -9.37 0.76
C LYS A 103 3.09 -8.54 2.02
N VAL A 104 1.88 -8.24 2.47
CA VAL A 104 1.65 -7.37 3.62
C VAL A 104 0.69 -8.00 4.63
N ARG A 105 0.83 -7.55 5.86
CA ARG A 105 -0.13 -7.82 6.94
C ARG A 105 -0.77 -6.50 7.31
N VAL A 106 -2.10 -6.42 7.23
CA VAL A 106 -2.84 -5.22 7.62
C VAL A 106 -3.05 -5.27 9.13
N LEU A 107 -2.70 -4.20 9.83
CA LEU A 107 -2.68 -4.20 11.29
C LEU A 107 -3.91 -3.56 11.93
N MET A 108 -4.59 -2.63 11.23
CA MET A 108 -5.76 -1.96 11.78
C MET A 108 -6.88 -1.91 10.76
N THR A 109 -7.97 -2.56 11.07
CA THR A 109 -9.17 -2.57 10.22
C THR A 109 -10.37 -2.11 11.02
N MET A 110 -11.49 -1.82 10.34
CA MET A 110 -12.74 -1.55 11.03
C MET A 110 -13.13 -2.75 11.90
N SER A 111 -13.00 -3.95 11.36
CA SER A 111 -13.33 -5.19 12.07
C SER A 111 -12.49 -5.40 13.32
N SER A 112 -11.18 -5.16 13.24
CA SER A 112 -10.28 -5.43 14.35
C SER A 112 -10.34 -4.37 15.45
N THR A 113 -10.77 -3.15 15.11
CA THR A 113 -10.82 -2.02 16.06
C THR A 113 -12.22 -1.72 16.58
N GLY A 114 -13.25 -2.23 15.92
CA GLY A 114 -14.63 -1.90 16.25
C GLY A 114 -15.08 -0.53 15.77
N LEU A 115 -14.25 0.17 14.98
CA LEU A 115 -14.62 1.44 14.40
C LEU A 115 -15.53 1.21 13.20
N ASP A 116 -16.51 2.08 13.02
CA ASP A 116 -17.51 1.96 11.95
C ASP A 116 -17.26 2.92 10.79
N ASP A 117 -16.13 3.63 10.80
CA ASP A 117 -15.75 4.58 9.75
C ASP A 117 -14.25 4.48 9.52
N PRO A 118 -13.81 4.13 8.29
CA PRO A 118 -12.38 4.03 8.02
C PRO A 118 -11.67 5.36 7.88
N GLY A 119 -12.42 6.45 7.68
CA GLY A 119 -11.90 7.79 7.42
C GLY A 119 -12.21 8.25 6.00
N PRO A 120 -11.83 9.49 5.67
CA PRO A 120 -12.07 10.03 4.33
C PRO A 120 -11.39 9.18 3.25
N HIS A 121 -12.01 9.11 2.08
CA HIS A 121 -11.48 8.33 0.97
C HIS A 121 -10.12 8.89 0.53
N PRO A 122 -9.06 8.04 0.43
CA PRO A 122 -7.75 8.52 0.02
C PRO A 122 -7.74 9.00 -1.44
N GLU A 123 -6.90 10.01 -1.71
CA GLU A 123 -6.67 10.43 -3.08
C GLU A 123 -5.93 9.33 -3.86
N SER A 124 -6.05 9.35 -5.19
CA SER A 124 -5.39 8.35 -6.03
C SER A 124 -3.87 8.48 -6.02
N HIS A 125 -3.34 9.67 -5.77
CA HIS A 125 -1.91 9.94 -5.64
C HIS A 125 -1.53 10.06 -4.17
N ILE A 126 -0.25 9.89 -3.87
CA ILE A 126 0.23 10.01 -2.49
C ILE A 126 0.09 11.45 -2.01
N THR A 127 -0.45 11.60 -0.81
CA THR A 127 -0.62 12.88 -0.14
C THR A 127 0.04 12.83 1.24
N PRO A 128 0.74 13.88 1.68
CA PRO A 128 1.11 15.06 0.91
C PRO A 128 2.04 14.72 -0.25
N GLU A 129 2.43 15.71 -1.06
CA GLU A 129 3.34 15.50 -2.18
C GLU A 129 4.58 14.71 -1.72
N PRO A 130 4.88 13.55 -2.32
CA PRO A 130 5.92 12.69 -1.79
C PRO A 130 7.33 13.25 -2.02
N GLU A 131 8.16 13.15 -0.99
CA GLU A 131 9.58 13.38 -1.08
C GLU A 131 10.23 12.06 -0.65
N TRP A 132 10.87 11.38 -1.60
CA TRP A 132 11.41 10.05 -1.37
C TRP A 132 12.77 10.12 -0.69
N VAL A 133 12.91 9.37 0.40
CA VAL A 133 14.16 9.28 1.16
C VAL A 133 14.48 7.81 1.40
N ASP A 134 15.74 7.54 1.76
CA ASP A 134 16.13 6.17 2.10
C ASP A 134 15.56 5.78 3.46
N LYS A 135 15.10 4.55 3.56
CA LYS A 135 14.68 4.00 4.84
C LYS A 135 15.91 3.88 5.74
N PRO A 136 15.86 4.38 6.99
CA PRO A 136 16.97 4.20 7.91
C PRO A 136 17.27 2.73 8.17
N ALA A 137 18.55 2.42 8.33
CA ALA A 137 19.01 1.05 8.59
C ALA A 137 18.61 0.58 9.99
#